data_51c39af65dfb082a08a6386229c91a84
#
_entry.id   51c39af65dfb082a08a6386229c91a84
#
_cell.length_a   1.000
_cell.length_b   1.000
_cell.length_c   1.000
_cell.angle_alpha   90.00
_cell.angle_beta   90.00
_cell.angle_gamma   90.00
#
_symmetry.space_group_name_H-M   'P 1'
#
loop_
_entity.id
_entity.type
_entity.pdbx_description
1 polymer ?
#
loop_
_entity_poly.entity_id
_entity_poly.type
_entity_poly.pdbx_seq_one_letter_code
_entity_poly.pdbx_strand_id
1 'polypeptide(L)'
;MKVFSEPGVLSRSERFFSTPSATARRLFYYVTRVGHYYYDARYNFLDSCDIAHLESHKNLFLTYVRSGTMYFETDQLYCAERGQIGLVDCRRQHHFYTKGDAEALWIHFDGANAA
;
A
#
# COMPACT_ATOMS: atom_id res chain seq x y z
N MET A 1 -2.73 -14.54 -5.99
CA MET A 1 -1.29 -14.55 -6.33
C MET A 1 -0.48 -14.43 -5.05
N LYS A 2 0.44 -15.32 -4.85
CA LYS A 2 1.26 -15.32 -3.63
C LYS A 2 2.41 -14.31 -3.74
N VAL A 3 2.87 -13.82 -2.59
CA VAL A 3 3.99 -12.90 -2.50
C VAL A 3 5.16 -13.66 -1.89
N PHE A 4 6.31 -13.68 -2.58
CA PHE A 4 7.40 -14.58 -2.17
C PHE A 4 8.70 -13.89 -1.73
N SER A 5 8.92 -12.65 -2.09
CA SER A 5 10.25 -12.05 -1.96
C SER A 5 10.31 -10.73 -1.22
N GLU A 6 9.24 -10.31 -0.57
CA GLU A 6 9.20 -9.05 0.14
C GLU A 6 9.49 -9.30 1.62
N PRO A 7 10.58 -8.77 2.18
CA PRO A 7 10.95 -9.02 3.57
C PRO A 7 9.85 -8.59 4.54
N GLY A 8 9.52 -9.45 5.49
CA GLY A 8 8.49 -9.15 6.47
C GLY A 8 7.06 -9.38 6.00
N VAL A 9 6.86 -9.70 4.73
CA VAL A 9 5.56 -10.11 4.20
C VAL A 9 5.52 -11.63 4.19
N LEU A 10 4.59 -12.21 4.93
CA LEU A 10 4.54 -13.66 5.10
C LEU A 10 4.00 -14.34 3.85
N SER A 11 4.39 -15.60 3.66
CA SER A 11 4.06 -16.37 2.45
C SER A 11 2.56 -16.58 2.22
N ARG A 12 1.75 -16.49 3.26
CA ARG A 12 0.28 -16.60 3.12
C ARG A 12 -0.38 -15.34 2.60
N SER A 13 0.39 -14.26 2.42
CA SER A 13 -0.12 -13.01 1.86
C SER A 13 -0.46 -13.19 0.38
N GLU A 14 -1.43 -12.41 -0.10
CA GLU A 14 -1.85 -12.45 -1.49
C GLU A 14 -2.03 -11.03 -2.01
N ARG A 15 -1.77 -10.85 -3.31
CA ARG A 15 -2.05 -9.60 -3.99
C ARG A 15 -2.48 -9.87 -5.42
N PHE A 16 -3.25 -8.92 -5.96
CA PHE A 16 -3.78 -9.00 -7.31
C PHE A 16 -3.58 -7.66 -8.00
N PHE A 17 -3.31 -7.71 -9.29
CA PHE A 17 -3.16 -6.53 -10.13
C PHE A 17 -4.36 -6.40 -11.05
N SER A 18 -4.72 -5.17 -11.38
CA SER A 18 -5.79 -4.86 -12.29
C SER A 18 -5.31 -3.86 -13.34
N THR A 19 -5.74 -4.05 -14.59
CA THR A 19 -5.45 -3.10 -15.66
C THR A 19 -6.75 -2.37 -16.00
N PRO A 20 -6.89 -1.11 -15.58
CA PRO A 20 -8.11 -0.35 -15.84
C PRO A 20 -8.27 -0.03 -17.33
N SER A 21 -9.53 0.10 -17.76
CA SER A 21 -9.85 0.50 -19.11
C SER A 21 -9.49 1.96 -19.37
N ALA A 22 -9.38 2.35 -20.63
CA ALA A 22 -9.12 3.74 -20.99
C ALA A 22 -10.23 4.67 -20.47
N THR A 23 -11.47 4.21 -20.48
CA THR A 23 -12.60 4.99 -19.96
C THR A 23 -12.48 5.20 -18.46
N ALA A 24 -12.14 4.16 -17.71
CA ALA A 24 -11.95 4.27 -16.27
C ALA A 24 -10.84 5.26 -15.94
N ARG A 25 -9.74 5.21 -16.68
CA ARG A 25 -8.60 6.12 -16.45
C ARG A 25 -8.97 7.58 -16.65
N ARG A 26 -9.90 7.86 -17.54
CA ARG A 26 -10.28 9.25 -17.83
C ARG A 26 -11.37 9.79 -16.92
N LEU A 27 -12.30 8.94 -16.49
CA LEU A 27 -13.55 9.42 -15.89
C LEU A 27 -13.76 8.99 -14.46
N PHE A 28 -13.10 7.94 -14.00
CA PHE A 28 -13.41 7.33 -12.70
C PHE A 28 -12.19 7.16 -11.84
N TYR A 29 -12.41 6.84 -10.59
CA TYR A 29 -11.39 6.21 -9.77
C TYR A 29 -11.28 4.75 -10.18
N TYR A 30 -10.07 4.22 -10.12
CA TYR A 30 -9.84 2.83 -10.49
C TYR A 30 -8.77 2.22 -9.58
N VAL A 31 -8.96 0.94 -9.29
CA VAL A 31 -8.02 0.17 -8.47
C VAL A 31 -6.98 -0.48 -9.38
N THR A 32 -5.70 -0.34 -9.01
CA THR A 32 -4.61 -0.96 -9.77
C THR A 32 -4.09 -2.21 -9.09
N ARG A 33 -4.16 -2.27 -7.76
CA ARG A 33 -3.70 -3.43 -6.99
C ARG A 33 -4.52 -3.55 -5.71
N VAL A 34 -4.73 -4.78 -5.28
CA VAL A 34 -5.31 -5.08 -3.97
C VAL A 34 -4.46 -6.14 -3.29
N GLY A 35 -4.44 -6.14 -1.98
CA GLY A 35 -3.72 -7.15 -1.24
C GLY A 35 -4.33 -7.46 0.09
N HIS A 36 -4.04 -8.66 0.56
CA HIS A 36 -4.30 -9.10 1.92
C HIS A 36 -2.96 -9.60 2.44
N TYR A 37 -2.32 -8.79 3.26
CA TYR A 37 -0.97 -9.06 3.71
C TYR A 37 -0.93 -9.41 5.18
N TYR A 38 -0.07 -10.36 5.48
CA TYR A 38 0.33 -10.70 6.84
C TYR A 38 1.79 -10.31 6.98
N TYR A 39 2.08 -9.54 8.02
CA TYR A 39 3.42 -8.98 8.25
C TYR A 39 4.04 -9.53 9.52
N ASP A 40 5.37 -9.53 9.57
CA ASP A 40 6.09 -9.66 10.82
C ASP A 40 6.97 -8.42 11.04
N ALA A 41 7.77 -8.42 12.11
CA ALA A 41 8.54 -7.24 12.51
C ALA A 41 9.63 -6.83 11.49
N ARG A 42 9.90 -7.66 10.49
CA ARG A 42 10.92 -7.35 9.47
C ARG A 42 10.41 -6.45 8.37
N TYR A 43 9.09 -6.23 8.29
CA TYR A 43 8.55 -5.42 7.20
C TYR A 43 9.02 -3.98 7.30
N ASN A 44 9.67 -3.51 6.24
CA ASN A 44 10.25 -2.18 6.19
C ASN A 44 10.38 -1.79 4.72
N PHE A 45 9.46 -0.97 4.26
CA PHE A 45 9.38 -0.57 2.86
C PHE A 45 9.56 0.93 2.74
N LEU A 46 10.70 1.35 2.19
CA LEU A 46 11.00 2.75 1.91
C LEU A 46 10.93 3.01 0.42
N ASP A 47 10.10 3.95 0.02
CA ASP A 47 10.01 4.41 -1.35
C ASP A 47 10.33 5.90 -1.37
N SER A 48 11.45 6.25 -1.99
CA SER A 48 11.91 7.63 -2.05
C SER A 48 11.26 8.44 -3.15
N CYS A 49 10.36 7.85 -3.93
CA CYS A 49 9.74 8.49 -5.09
C CYS A 49 10.77 8.94 -6.14
N ASP A 50 11.88 8.21 -6.23
CA ASP A 50 12.88 8.43 -7.26
C ASP A 50 12.30 8.23 -8.64
N ILE A 51 12.93 8.87 -9.63
CA ILE A 51 12.50 8.74 -11.01
C ILE A 51 12.61 7.30 -11.51
N ALA A 52 13.44 6.50 -10.89
CA ALA A 52 13.55 5.09 -11.21
C ALA A 52 12.30 4.31 -10.80
N HIS A 53 11.52 4.84 -9.90
CA HIS A 53 10.29 4.21 -9.47
C HIS A 53 9.23 4.39 -10.52
N LEU A 54 8.60 3.30 -10.84
CA LEU A 54 7.63 3.24 -11.90
C LEU A 54 6.32 3.88 -11.47
N GLU A 55 5.50 4.15 -12.45
CA GLU A 55 4.18 4.74 -12.23
C GLU A 55 3.32 3.95 -11.26
N SER A 56 3.60 2.67 -11.08
CA SER A 56 2.89 1.85 -10.13
C SER A 56 2.99 2.34 -8.68
N HIS A 57 3.98 3.18 -8.37
CA HIS A 57 4.15 3.76 -7.05
C HIS A 57 3.65 5.19 -6.95
N LYS A 58 2.96 5.68 -7.97
CA LYS A 58 2.48 7.07 -8.02
C LYS A 58 0.98 7.15 -7.84
N ASN A 59 0.41 6.27 -7.06
CA ASN A 59 -1.01 6.26 -6.80
C ASN A 59 -1.30 6.44 -5.31
N LEU A 60 -2.57 6.42 -4.97
CA LEU A 60 -3.00 6.49 -3.58
C LEU A 60 -3.06 5.08 -2.99
N PHE A 61 -2.73 4.98 -1.73
CA PHE A 61 -2.70 3.72 -1.01
C PHE A 61 -3.60 3.82 0.21
N LEU A 62 -4.56 2.92 0.30
CA LEU A 62 -5.46 2.83 1.43
C LEU A 62 -5.30 1.46 2.06
N THR A 63 -5.09 1.43 3.37
CA THR A 63 -4.92 0.18 4.10
C THR A 63 -5.86 0.14 5.30
N TYR A 64 -6.50 -0.99 5.50
CA TYR A 64 -7.33 -1.27 6.67
C TYR A 64 -6.61 -2.31 7.52
N VAL A 65 -6.29 -1.95 8.76
CA VAL A 65 -5.54 -2.82 9.67
C VAL A 65 -6.51 -3.71 10.43
N ARG A 66 -6.35 -5.01 10.28
CA ARG A 66 -7.18 -6.01 10.96
C ARG A 66 -6.60 -6.44 12.29
N SER A 67 -5.28 -6.44 12.39
CA SER A 67 -4.59 -6.76 13.65
C SER A 67 -3.21 -6.13 13.64
N GLY A 68 -2.66 -5.88 14.82
CA GLY A 68 -1.36 -5.25 14.96
C GLY A 68 -1.40 -3.77 14.65
N THR A 69 -0.25 -3.21 14.30
CA THR A 69 -0.10 -1.79 14.02
C THR A 69 0.78 -1.60 12.79
N MET A 70 0.33 -0.75 11.88
CA MET A 70 1.11 -0.32 10.73
C MET A 70 1.59 1.10 10.95
N TYR A 71 2.85 1.37 10.61
CA TYR A 71 3.46 2.69 10.73
C TYR A 71 3.69 3.27 9.34
N PHE A 72 3.38 4.55 9.19
CA PHE A 72 3.51 5.28 7.93
C PHE A 72 4.28 6.56 8.21
N GLU A 73 5.45 6.67 7.62
CA GLU A 73 6.26 7.87 7.75
C GLU A 73 6.29 8.60 6.41
N THR A 74 5.74 9.79 6.39
CA THR A 74 5.71 10.67 5.22
C THR A 74 6.35 11.99 5.63
N ASP A 75 5.57 13.07 5.72
CA ASP A 75 6.02 14.32 6.34
C ASP A 75 6.10 14.19 7.86
N GLN A 76 5.27 13.31 8.42
CA GLN A 76 5.22 12.99 9.84
C GLN A 76 5.07 11.48 10.00
N LEU A 77 5.17 11.01 11.22
CA LEU A 77 4.93 9.62 11.54
C LEU A 77 3.47 9.44 11.94
N TYR A 78 2.80 8.53 11.25
CA TYR A 78 1.42 8.15 11.52
C TYR A 78 1.37 6.66 11.81
N CYS A 79 0.35 6.22 12.52
CA CYS A 79 0.12 4.79 12.68
C CYS A 79 -1.37 4.47 12.59
N ALA A 80 -1.66 3.25 12.16
CA ALA A 80 -3.01 2.69 12.15
C ALA A 80 -2.99 1.39 12.92
N GLU A 81 -3.91 1.27 13.85
CA GLU A 81 -4.09 0.10 14.68
C GLU A 81 -5.33 -0.66 14.23
N ARG A 82 -5.60 -1.79 14.88
CA ARG A 82 -6.75 -2.62 14.55
C ARG A 82 -8.02 -1.79 14.38
N GLY A 83 -8.68 -1.96 13.25
CA GLY A 83 -9.93 -1.27 12.93
C GLY A 83 -9.74 0.12 12.34
N GLN A 84 -8.51 0.57 12.16
CA GLN A 84 -8.22 1.89 11.60
C GLN A 84 -7.75 1.79 10.16
N ILE A 85 -7.89 2.90 9.45
CA ILE A 85 -7.52 3.02 8.04
C ILE A 85 -6.42 4.06 7.90
N GLY A 86 -5.40 3.73 7.11
CA GLY A 86 -4.40 4.68 6.68
C GLY A 86 -4.57 5.00 5.21
N LEU A 87 -4.46 6.28 4.86
CA LEU A 87 -4.49 6.73 3.47
C LEU A 87 -3.21 7.51 3.19
N VAL A 88 -2.46 7.09 2.19
CA VAL A 88 -1.16 7.65 1.88
C VAL A 88 -1.09 7.99 0.40
N ASP A 89 -0.54 9.17 0.09
CA ASP A 89 -0.23 9.58 -1.27
C ASP A 89 1.14 9.04 -1.63
N CYS A 90 1.18 7.95 -2.39
CA CYS A 90 2.43 7.30 -2.77
C CYS A 90 3.22 8.06 -3.84
N ARG A 91 2.72 9.19 -4.31
CA ARG A 91 3.49 10.07 -5.19
C ARG A 91 4.56 10.85 -4.44
N ARG A 92 4.53 10.81 -3.11
CA ARG A 92 5.55 11.41 -2.24
C ARG A 92 6.38 10.31 -1.59
N GLN A 93 7.55 10.69 -1.10
CA GLN A 93 8.37 9.76 -0.33
C GLN A 93 7.58 9.21 0.85
N HIS A 94 7.63 7.92 1.04
CA HIS A 94 6.90 7.26 2.12
C HIS A 94 7.66 6.05 2.61
N HIS A 95 7.44 5.70 3.87
CA HIS A 95 8.08 4.59 4.53
C HIS A 95 7.02 3.85 5.34
N PHE A 96 6.81 2.60 4.99
CA PHE A 96 5.86 1.73 5.70
C PHE A 96 6.63 0.68 6.45
N TYR A 97 6.26 0.43 7.69
CA TYR A 97 6.92 -0.61 8.47
C TYR A 97 6.03 -1.10 9.59
N THR A 98 6.45 -2.24 10.17
CA THR A 98 5.82 -2.82 11.34
C THR A 98 6.87 -3.01 12.42
N LYS A 99 6.42 -3.21 13.65
CA LYS A 99 7.30 -3.54 14.78
C LYS A 99 6.97 -4.90 15.36
N GLY A 100 6.01 -5.59 14.79
CA GLY A 100 5.56 -6.91 15.19
C GLY A 100 4.60 -7.46 14.17
N ASP A 101 3.90 -8.50 14.54
CA ASP A 101 2.94 -9.13 13.63
C ASP A 101 1.76 -8.19 13.36
N ALA A 102 1.33 -8.17 12.12
CA ALA A 102 0.19 -7.36 11.69
C ALA A 102 -0.52 -8.03 10.51
N GLU A 103 -1.77 -7.66 10.33
CA GLU A 103 -2.58 -8.11 9.20
C GLU A 103 -3.35 -6.94 8.66
N ALA A 104 -3.33 -6.73 7.35
CA ALA A 104 -4.02 -5.63 6.71
C ALA A 104 -4.55 -6.00 5.33
N LEU A 105 -5.66 -5.37 4.99
CA LEU A 105 -6.18 -5.34 3.62
C LEU A 105 -5.85 -3.98 3.04
N TRP A 106 -5.38 -3.96 1.80
CA TRP A 106 -4.98 -2.70 1.19
C TRP A 106 -5.34 -2.64 -0.28
N ILE A 107 -5.49 -1.41 -0.78
CA ILE A 107 -5.69 -1.15 -2.20
C ILE A 107 -4.78 -0.01 -2.64
N HIS A 108 -4.28 -0.10 -3.86
CA HIS A 108 -3.72 1.02 -4.59
C HIS A 108 -4.73 1.47 -5.63
N PHE A 109 -5.00 2.75 -5.65
CA PHE A 109 -5.97 3.31 -6.59
C PHE A 109 -5.52 4.66 -7.09
N ASP A 110 -6.09 5.06 -8.22
CA ASP A 110 -5.84 6.35 -8.82
C ASP A 110 -7.13 6.82 -9.47
N GLY A 111 -7.10 7.95 -10.14
CA GLY A 111 -8.27 8.47 -10.81
C GLY A 111 -8.03 9.85 -11.37
N ALA A 112 -8.87 10.26 -12.30
CA ALA A 112 -8.74 11.56 -12.96
C ALA A 112 -8.78 12.73 -11.98
N ASN A 113 -9.50 12.55 -10.86
CA ASN A 113 -9.66 13.58 -9.83
C ASN A 113 -8.91 13.27 -8.53
N ALA A 114 -8.08 12.25 -8.53
CA ALA A 114 -7.26 11.93 -7.37
C ALA A 114 -6.11 12.94 -7.30
N ALA A 115 -6.09 13.72 -6.27
CA ALA A 115 -5.10 14.80 -6.13
C ALA A 115 -4.00 14.44 -5.15
#